data_afb70ad77ed8bbd8e6b8a376a111236e
#
_entry.id   afb70ad77ed8bbd8e6b8a376a111236e
#
_cell.length_a   1.000
_cell.length_b   1.000
_cell.length_c   1.000
_cell.angle_alpha   90.00
_cell.angle_beta   90.00
_cell.angle_gamma   90.00
#
_symmetry.space_group_name_H-M   'P 1'
#
loop_
_entity.id
_entity.type
_entity.pdbx_description
1 polymer ?
#
loop_
_entity_poly.entity_id
_entity_poly.type
_entity_poly.pdbx_seq_one_letter_code
_entity_poly.pdbx_strand_id
1 'polypeptide(L)'
;MKSTSLFFLNLSRLFFLFIVLIPSVRNADAQTIFQEDKNNFIALVEKPKEKNSGKRVNQHPFTLHEQDITAILSAIQVVKNRNTSTPLFTSEQVALLAAYLPQALRKATAQQDIIFALSKEKRYLAGLKTQTYYVAGSFFVADSKLNILIGEFDKVANKAYEMAYDPTSQGLVKYDFNFGQREQAKFSFNTPLSFSAHGLKLKAKNRFDWVVAPTKLTLETSVEKETLSPSNRESTPSQRN
;
A
#
# COMPACT_ATOMS: atom_id res chain seq x y z
N MET A 1 95.05 -11.47 12.45
CA MET A 1 94.12 -11.86 11.36
C MET A 1 92.73 -11.95 12.00
N LYS A 2 91.85 -11.00 11.70
CA LYS A 2 90.59 -10.83 12.37
C LYS A 2 89.47 -11.38 11.43
N SER A 3 88.73 -12.41 11.90
CA SER A 3 87.57 -12.97 11.25
C SER A 3 86.34 -12.15 11.67
N THR A 4 85.66 -11.56 10.68
CA THR A 4 84.41 -10.84 10.86
C THR A 4 83.23 -11.76 10.54
N SER A 5 82.49 -12.12 11.59
CA SER A 5 81.24 -12.89 11.47
C SER A 5 80.08 -11.99 11.04
N LEU A 6 79.45 -12.28 9.89
CA LEU A 6 78.30 -11.62 9.44
C LEU A 6 77.01 -12.26 10.12
N PHE A 7 76.37 -11.47 10.94
CA PHE A 7 75.02 -11.80 11.45
C PHE A 7 73.96 -11.50 10.40
N PHE A 8 73.36 -12.54 9.81
CA PHE A 8 72.13 -12.38 9.01
C PHE A 8 70.96 -12.29 9.94
N LEU A 9 70.36 -11.10 9.99
CA LEU A 9 69.10 -10.86 10.64
C LEU A 9 67.99 -11.29 9.70
N ASN A 10 67.32 -12.42 9.98
CA ASN A 10 66.10 -12.85 9.30
C ASN A 10 64.95 -11.99 9.81
N LEU A 11 64.59 -10.95 9.06
CA LEU A 11 63.41 -10.16 9.27
C LEU A 11 62.21 -10.87 8.64
N SER A 12 61.57 -11.77 9.42
CA SER A 12 60.29 -12.40 9.06
C SER A 12 59.23 -11.32 8.93
N ARG A 13 58.88 -11.00 7.68
CA ARG A 13 57.75 -10.12 7.35
C ARG A 13 56.45 -10.83 7.73
N LEU A 14 55.93 -10.53 8.90
CA LEU A 14 54.58 -10.89 9.31
C LEU A 14 53.60 -9.99 8.51
N PHE A 15 53.13 -10.52 7.37
CA PHE A 15 52.08 -9.89 6.58
C PHE A 15 50.77 -10.12 7.33
N PHE A 16 50.39 -9.18 8.18
CA PHE A 16 49.04 -9.14 8.72
C PHE A 16 48.05 -8.81 7.57
N LEU A 17 47.42 -9.85 7.07
CA LEU A 17 46.29 -9.72 6.13
C LEU A 17 45.11 -9.10 6.90
N PHE A 18 45.02 -7.79 6.88
CA PHE A 18 43.86 -7.06 7.36
C PHE A 18 42.72 -7.34 6.36
N ILE A 19 41.92 -8.39 6.61
CA ILE A 19 40.65 -8.59 5.91
C ILE A 19 39.73 -7.46 6.40
N VAL A 20 39.74 -6.36 5.66
CA VAL A 20 38.74 -5.31 5.80
C VAL A 20 37.44 -5.96 5.37
N LEU A 21 36.62 -6.40 6.35
CA LEU A 21 35.21 -6.72 6.15
C LEU A 21 34.56 -5.40 5.74
N ILE A 22 34.57 -5.11 4.44
CA ILE A 22 33.73 -4.05 3.87
C ILE A 22 32.29 -4.54 4.08
N PRO A 23 31.49 -3.90 4.96
CA PRO A 23 30.07 -4.23 4.99
C PRO A 23 29.55 -3.96 3.58
N SER A 24 29.19 -5.02 2.88
CA SER A 24 28.45 -4.89 1.63
C SER A 24 27.22 -4.06 1.96
N VAL A 25 27.22 -2.80 1.54
CA VAL A 25 26.01 -1.98 1.52
C VAL A 25 25.09 -2.72 0.55
N ARG A 26 24.32 -3.65 1.09
CA ARG A 26 23.20 -4.22 0.36
C ARG A 26 22.32 -3.04 0.06
N ASN A 27 22.28 -2.62 -1.21
CA ASN A 27 21.16 -1.86 -1.72
C ASN A 27 19.95 -2.65 -1.22
N ALA A 28 19.08 -2.00 -0.47
CA ALA A 28 17.89 -2.65 0.09
C ALA A 28 17.01 -3.01 -1.10
N ASP A 29 17.26 -4.20 -1.67
CA ASP A 29 16.45 -4.75 -2.74
C ASP A 29 15.03 -4.89 -2.19
N ALA A 30 14.06 -4.36 -2.92
CA ALA A 30 12.67 -4.48 -2.58
C ALA A 30 12.33 -5.98 -2.44
N GLN A 31 11.90 -6.41 -1.25
CA GLN A 31 11.50 -7.79 -1.04
C GLN A 31 10.11 -7.99 -1.65
N THR A 32 10.05 -8.68 -2.75
CA THR A 32 8.78 -8.99 -3.44
C THR A 32 7.92 -9.94 -2.60
N ILE A 33 6.66 -9.59 -2.42
CA ILE A 33 5.63 -10.40 -1.77
C ILE A 33 4.73 -11.05 -2.82
N PHE A 34 4.34 -10.28 -3.83
CA PHE A 34 3.58 -10.72 -5.00
C PHE A 34 4.11 -9.99 -6.22
N GLN A 35 4.18 -10.69 -7.35
CA GLN A 35 4.53 -10.11 -8.63
C GLN A 35 3.95 -10.95 -9.76
N GLU A 36 3.12 -10.33 -10.58
CA GLU A 36 2.64 -10.89 -11.84
C GLU A 36 3.53 -10.43 -13.00
N ASP A 37 3.83 -9.11 -13.02
CA ASP A 37 4.78 -8.51 -13.97
C ASP A 37 5.57 -7.37 -13.30
N LYS A 38 6.33 -6.59 -14.08
CA LYS A 38 7.13 -5.46 -13.57
C LYS A 38 6.29 -4.29 -13.04
N ASN A 39 5.02 -4.21 -13.42
CA ASN A 39 4.10 -3.13 -13.13
C ASN A 39 2.90 -3.55 -12.30
N ASN A 40 2.79 -4.87 -11.96
CA ASN A 40 1.72 -5.42 -11.14
C ASN A 40 2.34 -6.23 -9.99
N PHE A 41 2.51 -5.59 -8.82
CA PHE A 41 3.27 -6.16 -7.72
C PHE A 41 2.92 -5.58 -6.34
N ILE A 42 3.31 -6.31 -5.30
CA ILE A 42 3.36 -5.88 -3.90
C ILE A 42 4.75 -6.21 -3.36
N ALA A 43 5.43 -5.23 -2.75
CA ALA A 43 6.79 -5.41 -2.26
C ALA A 43 7.04 -4.62 -0.96
N LEU A 44 8.02 -5.07 -0.17
CA LEU A 44 8.54 -4.34 0.97
C LEU A 44 9.72 -3.47 0.52
N VAL A 45 9.71 -2.20 0.91
CA VAL A 45 10.80 -1.26 0.61
C VAL A 45 11.22 -0.53 1.86
N GLU A 46 12.49 -0.16 1.94
CA GLU A 46 12.97 0.72 2.99
C GLU A 46 12.21 2.06 2.96
N LYS A 47 11.76 2.47 4.12
CA LYS A 47 11.06 3.75 4.29
C LYS A 47 11.95 4.90 3.82
N PRO A 48 11.44 5.84 3.03
CA PRO A 48 12.19 7.03 2.66
C PRO A 48 12.71 7.76 3.90
N LYS A 49 13.96 8.23 3.88
CA LYS A 49 14.53 9.04 4.96
C LYS A 49 13.79 10.37 5.00
N GLU A 50 12.96 10.54 6.01
CA GLU A 50 12.22 11.78 6.25
C GLU A 50 13.17 12.82 6.86
N LYS A 51 13.27 14.01 6.27
CA LYS A 51 14.20 15.06 6.71
C LYS A 51 13.87 15.65 8.08
N ASN A 52 12.59 15.62 8.51
CA ASN A 52 12.10 16.35 9.70
C ASN A 52 11.20 15.50 10.62
N SER A 53 11.02 14.23 10.40
CA SER A 53 10.19 13.42 11.28
C SER A 53 11.02 12.89 12.43
N GLY A 54 10.77 13.39 13.62
CA GLY A 54 11.11 12.65 14.82
C GLY A 54 10.65 11.20 14.62
N LYS A 55 11.49 10.25 14.94
CA LYS A 55 11.43 8.79 14.72
C LYS A 55 10.00 8.21 14.71
N ARG A 56 9.18 8.49 13.68
CA ARG A 56 7.94 7.77 13.49
C ARG A 56 8.28 6.42 12.89
N VAL A 57 8.39 5.46 13.78
CA VAL A 57 8.66 4.06 13.44
C VAL A 57 7.33 3.41 13.09
N ASN A 58 7.27 2.63 12.02
CA ASN A 58 6.10 1.82 11.73
C ASN A 58 5.91 0.78 12.82
N GLN A 59 4.67 0.42 13.08
CA GLN A 59 4.31 -0.66 14.01
C GLN A 59 4.29 -2.00 13.24
N HIS A 60 5.40 -2.32 12.59
CA HIS A 60 5.61 -3.62 11.95
C HIS A 60 6.60 -4.45 12.77
N PRO A 61 6.48 -5.79 12.78
CA PRO A 61 5.43 -6.60 12.14
C PRO A 61 4.04 -6.39 12.78
N PHE A 62 2.98 -6.51 11.96
CA PHE A 62 1.60 -6.32 12.39
C PHE A 62 0.68 -7.41 11.83
N THR A 63 -0.34 -7.80 12.61
CA THR A 63 -1.33 -8.80 12.16
C THR A 63 -2.64 -8.10 11.83
N LEU A 64 -3.08 -8.24 10.59
CA LEU A 64 -4.39 -7.84 10.10
C LEU A 64 -5.02 -9.03 9.39
N HIS A 65 -6.33 -9.21 9.55
CA HIS A 65 -7.04 -10.30 8.90
C HIS A 65 -7.50 -9.89 7.49
N GLU A 66 -7.58 -10.87 6.61
CA GLU A 66 -8.03 -10.67 5.22
C GLU A 66 -9.41 -9.99 5.15
N GLN A 67 -10.32 -10.38 6.03
CA GLN A 67 -11.66 -9.82 6.11
C GLN A 67 -11.65 -8.32 6.46
N ASP A 68 -10.79 -7.91 7.41
CA ASP A 68 -10.65 -6.49 7.78
C ASP A 68 -10.10 -5.68 6.62
N ILE A 69 -9.09 -6.20 5.91
CA ILE A 69 -8.51 -5.57 4.73
C ILE A 69 -9.55 -5.42 3.61
N THR A 70 -10.30 -6.49 3.34
CA THR A 70 -11.38 -6.48 2.35
C THR A 70 -12.40 -5.39 2.68
N ALA A 71 -12.87 -5.33 3.93
CA ALA A 71 -13.83 -4.33 4.37
C ALA A 71 -13.30 -2.90 4.25
N ILE A 72 -12.04 -2.68 4.68
CA ILE A 72 -11.38 -1.36 4.60
C ILE A 72 -11.25 -0.90 3.15
N LEU A 73 -10.69 -1.73 2.27
CA LEU A 73 -10.39 -1.34 0.90
C LEU A 73 -11.65 -1.16 0.05
N SER A 74 -12.67 -2.01 0.25
CA SER A 74 -13.96 -1.90 -0.44
C SER A 74 -14.74 -0.64 -0.05
N ALA A 75 -14.47 -0.08 1.14
CA ALA A 75 -15.15 1.11 1.63
C ALA A 75 -14.59 2.42 1.06
N ILE A 76 -13.45 2.40 0.37
CA ILE A 76 -12.82 3.60 -0.18
C ILE A 76 -13.35 3.87 -1.59
N GLN A 77 -13.94 5.03 -1.78
CA GLN A 77 -14.53 5.43 -3.05
C GLN A 77 -13.95 6.75 -3.55
N VAL A 78 -13.84 6.88 -4.85
CA VAL A 78 -13.42 8.08 -5.57
C VAL A 78 -14.67 8.83 -6.04
N VAL A 79 -14.81 10.08 -5.63
CA VAL A 79 -15.93 10.94 -6.02
C VAL A 79 -15.67 11.50 -7.41
N LYS A 80 -16.48 11.11 -8.39
CA LYS A 80 -16.36 11.62 -9.77
C LYS A 80 -17.11 12.93 -9.98
N ASN A 81 -18.30 13.02 -9.39
CA ASN A 81 -19.12 14.21 -9.39
C ASN A 81 -20.02 14.21 -8.14
N ARG A 82 -20.92 15.22 -8.02
CA ARG A 82 -21.75 15.39 -6.82
C ARG A 82 -22.60 14.16 -6.46
N ASN A 83 -22.94 13.32 -7.43
CA ASN A 83 -23.90 12.21 -7.24
C ASN A 83 -23.30 10.84 -7.57
N THR A 84 -22.07 10.75 -8.02
CA THR A 84 -21.45 9.49 -8.42
C THR A 84 -20.09 9.30 -7.79
N SER A 85 -19.92 8.15 -7.17
CA SER A 85 -18.62 7.66 -6.72
C SER A 85 -18.36 6.28 -7.34
N THR A 86 -17.09 5.92 -7.41
CA THR A 86 -16.66 4.60 -7.87
C THR A 86 -15.64 4.05 -6.92
N PRO A 87 -15.57 2.72 -6.72
CA PRO A 87 -14.53 2.13 -5.89
C PRO A 87 -13.14 2.58 -6.32
N LEU A 88 -12.26 2.86 -5.34
CA LEU A 88 -10.86 3.16 -5.59
C LEU A 88 -10.15 1.92 -6.16
N PHE A 89 -10.41 0.76 -5.57
CA PHE A 89 -9.91 -0.54 -6.00
C PHE A 89 -11.02 -1.35 -6.65
N THR A 90 -10.70 -2.12 -7.68
CA THR A 90 -11.64 -3.12 -8.22
C THR A 90 -11.78 -4.29 -7.26
N SER A 91 -12.80 -5.15 -7.43
CA SER A 91 -12.98 -6.37 -6.64
C SER A 91 -11.76 -7.29 -6.72
N GLU A 92 -11.16 -7.42 -7.90
CA GLU A 92 -9.97 -8.23 -8.13
C GLU A 92 -8.75 -7.66 -7.39
N GLN A 93 -8.58 -6.33 -7.42
CA GLN A 93 -7.50 -5.64 -6.68
C GLN A 93 -7.69 -5.76 -5.17
N VAL A 94 -8.92 -5.64 -4.68
CA VAL A 94 -9.25 -5.87 -3.26
C VAL A 94 -8.92 -7.30 -2.85
N ALA A 95 -9.34 -8.30 -3.62
CA ALA A 95 -9.08 -9.70 -3.35
C ALA A 95 -7.57 -10.00 -3.31
N LEU A 96 -6.81 -9.46 -4.27
CA LEU A 96 -5.37 -9.61 -4.34
C LEU A 96 -4.67 -8.96 -3.13
N LEU A 97 -5.03 -7.71 -2.79
CA LEU A 97 -4.48 -7.04 -1.62
C LEU A 97 -4.84 -7.76 -0.32
N ALA A 98 -6.07 -8.24 -0.19
CA ALA A 98 -6.52 -8.98 0.98
C ALA A 98 -5.76 -10.30 1.17
N ALA A 99 -5.41 -10.99 0.09
CA ALA A 99 -4.62 -12.22 0.13
C ALA A 99 -3.15 -11.99 0.54
N TYR A 100 -2.52 -10.92 0.06
CA TYR A 100 -1.07 -10.73 0.22
C TYR A 100 -0.66 -9.70 1.28
N LEU A 101 -1.48 -8.68 1.57
CA LEU A 101 -1.16 -7.64 2.54
C LEU A 101 -0.99 -8.17 3.98
N PRO A 102 -1.77 -9.16 4.48
CA PRO A 102 -1.51 -9.76 5.79
C PRO A 102 -0.11 -10.35 5.92
N GLN A 103 0.35 -11.03 4.88
CA GLN A 103 1.70 -11.59 4.84
C GLN A 103 2.76 -10.48 4.79
N ALA A 104 2.55 -9.45 3.96
CA ALA A 104 3.45 -8.30 3.86
C ALA A 104 3.59 -7.59 5.22
N LEU A 105 2.48 -7.32 5.91
CA LEU A 105 2.46 -6.67 7.23
C LEU A 105 3.20 -7.50 8.30
N ARG A 106 3.10 -8.83 8.26
CA ARG A 106 3.83 -9.71 9.19
C ARG A 106 5.32 -9.80 8.89
N LYS A 107 5.73 -9.66 7.62
CA LYS A 107 7.14 -9.74 7.19
C LYS A 107 7.87 -8.41 7.26
N ALA A 108 7.15 -7.30 7.13
CA ALA A 108 7.73 -5.97 7.16
C ALA A 108 8.40 -5.67 8.49
N THR A 109 9.51 -4.96 8.44
CA THR A 109 10.18 -4.39 9.61
C THR A 109 9.66 -2.99 9.91
N ALA A 110 9.96 -2.48 11.09
CA ALA A 110 9.60 -1.12 11.48
C ALA A 110 10.19 -0.01 10.57
N GLN A 111 11.16 -0.34 9.74
CA GLN A 111 11.81 0.56 8.79
C GLN A 111 11.28 0.41 7.37
N GLN A 112 10.33 -0.50 7.12
CA GLN A 112 9.83 -0.80 5.80
C GLN A 112 8.38 -0.34 5.63
N ASP A 113 8.06 0.10 4.43
CA ASP A 113 6.72 0.30 3.92
C ASP A 113 6.38 -0.82 2.91
N ILE A 114 5.10 -1.08 2.75
CA ILE A 114 4.60 -2.02 1.75
C ILE A 114 4.14 -1.18 0.57
N ILE A 115 4.82 -1.29 -0.57
CA ILE A 115 4.40 -0.62 -1.80
C ILE A 115 3.60 -1.58 -2.68
N PHE A 116 2.72 -1.01 -3.48
CA PHE A 116 1.95 -1.74 -4.47
C PHE A 116 1.79 -0.93 -5.75
N ALA A 117 1.74 -1.62 -6.86
CA ALA A 117 1.22 -1.14 -8.13
C ALA A 117 0.32 -2.24 -8.70
N LEU A 118 -0.91 -1.93 -9.03
CA LEU A 118 -1.91 -2.89 -9.49
C LEU A 118 -2.61 -2.38 -10.73
N SER A 119 -2.68 -3.25 -11.73
CA SER A 119 -3.35 -2.94 -12.99
C SER A 119 -4.87 -3.21 -12.92
N LYS A 120 -5.60 -2.54 -13.80
CA LYS A 120 -6.98 -2.84 -14.18
C LYS A 120 -7.19 -2.56 -15.65
N GLU A 121 -7.99 -3.36 -16.30
CA GLU A 121 -8.38 -3.12 -17.68
C GLU A 121 -9.74 -2.44 -17.77
N LYS A 122 -9.85 -1.45 -18.64
CA LYS A 122 -11.15 -0.87 -19.03
C LYS A 122 -11.38 -1.12 -20.52
N ARG A 123 -12.56 -1.64 -20.82
CA ARG A 123 -13.00 -1.90 -22.20
C ARG A 123 -13.88 -0.75 -22.69
N TYR A 124 -13.59 -0.27 -23.87
CA TYR A 124 -14.30 0.81 -24.54
C TYR A 124 -14.85 0.34 -25.87
N LEU A 125 -15.78 1.10 -26.46
CA LEU A 125 -16.37 0.83 -27.77
C LEU A 125 -16.88 -0.61 -27.89
N ALA A 126 -17.74 -1.02 -26.97
CA ALA A 126 -18.31 -2.38 -26.91
C ALA A 126 -17.23 -3.50 -26.88
N GLY A 127 -16.07 -3.22 -26.28
CA GLY A 127 -14.98 -4.20 -26.14
C GLY A 127 -13.92 -4.14 -27.23
N LEU A 128 -14.07 -3.31 -28.26
CA LEU A 128 -13.11 -3.18 -29.36
C LEU A 128 -11.78 -2.53 -28.95
N LYS A 129 -11.78 -1.75 -27.86
CA LYS A 129 -10.56 -1.10 -27.31
C LYS A 129 -10.42 -1.44 -25.84
N THR A 130 -9.27 -2.00 -25.48
CA THR A 130 -8.86 -2.22 -24.08
C THR A 130 -7.77 -1.23 -23.71
N GLN A 131 -7.89 -0.63 -22.54
CA GLN A 131 -6.87 0.27 -21.98
C GLN A 131 -6.54 -0.18 -20.56
N THR A 132 -5.25 -0.36 -20.28
CA THR A 132 -4.74 -0.68 -18.95
C THR A 132 -4.53 0.60 -18.15
N TYR A 133 -4.96 0.56 -16.89
CA TYR A 133 -4.78 1.61 -15.90
C TYR A 133 -4.13 1.04 -14.66
N TYR A 134 -3.35 1.86 -13.97
CA TYR A 134 -2.70 1.47 -12.73
C TYR A 134 -3.18 2.32 -11.57
N VAL A 135 -3.24 1.68 -10.39
CA VAL A 135 -3.28 2.32 -9.08
C VAL A 135 -2.01 1.93 -8.34
N ALA A 136 -1.31 2.91 -7.75
CA ALA A 136 -0.09 2.65 -7.00
C ALA A 136 -0.09 3.44 -5.69
N GLY A 137 0.56 2.89 -4.69
CA GLY A 137 0.61 3.51 -3.38
C GLY A 137 1.41 2.69 -2.37
N SER A 138 1.25 3.04 -1.10
CA SER A 138 1.89 2.31 -0.01
C SER A 138 0.97 2.12 1.20
N PHE A 139 1.26 1.04 1.95
CA PHE A 139 0.64 0.71 3.21
C PHE A 139 1.66 0.71 4.33
N PHE A 140 1.26 1.15 5.50
CA PHE A 140 2.01 0.97 6.75
C PHE A 140 1.08 1.08 7.96
N VAL A 141 1.48 0.54 9.09
CA VAL A 141 0.77 0.68 10.35
C VAL A 141 1.49 1.68 11.25
N ALA A 142 0.75 2.66 11.73
CA ALA A 142 1.22 3.64 12.70
C ALA A 142 0.04 4.07 13.59
N ASP A 143 0.30 4.35 14.86
CA ASP A 143 -0.73 4.72 15.85
C ASP A 143 -1.88 3.69 15.91
N SER A 144 -1.55 2.39 15.79
CA SER A 144 -2.50 1.25 15.74
C SER A 144 -3.55 1.40 14.63
N LYS A 145 -3.22 2.07 13.53
CA LYS A 145 -4.09 2.30 12.36
C LYS A 145 -3.38 1.91 11.09
N LEU A 146 -4.13 1.34 10.16
CA LEU A 146 -3.66 1.13 8.81
C LEU A 146 -3.66 2.47 8.08
N ASN A 147 -2.52 2.86 7.57
CA ASN A 147 -2.32 4.04 6.74
C ASN A 147 -2.17 3.60 5.29
N ILE A 148 -2.88 4.27 4.40
CA ILE A 148 -2.91 4.00 2.96
C ILE A 148 -2.56 5.30 2.26
N LEU A 149 -1.40 5.33 1.61
CA LEU A 149 -1.00 6.44 0.73
C LEU A 149 -1.28 6.04 -0.71
N ILE A 150 -1.99 6.90 -1.43
CA ILE A 150 -2.31 6.72 -2.84
C ILE A 150 -1.42 7.66 -3.62
N GLY A 151 -0.41 7.11 -4.28
CA GLY A 151 0.52 7.88 -5.08
C GLY A 151 0.02 8.14 -6.49
N GLU A 152 -0.64 7.16 -7.09
CA GLU A 152 -1.22 7.25 -8.43
C GLU A 152 -2.57 6.53 -8.52
N PHE A 153 -3.48 7.11 -9.29
CA PHE A 153 -4.78 6.53 -9.57
C PHE A 153 -5.16 6.75 -11.04
N ASP A 154 -5.68 5.70 -11.67
CA ASP A 154 -6.03 5.70 -13.10
C ASP A 154 -4.87 6.14 -14.01
N LYS A 155 -3.62 5.85 -13.63
CA LYS A 155 -2.45 6.08 -14.48
C LYS A 155 -2.57 5.20 -15.72
N VAL A 156 -2.61 5.83 -16.88
CA VAL A 156 -2.78 5.15 -18.17
C VAL A 156 -1.47 4.48 -18.57
N ALA A 157 -1.53 3.19 -18.95
CA ALA A 157 -0.43 2.53 -19.63
C ALA A 157 -0.19 3.16 -21.00
N ASN A 158 1.05 3.51 -21.29
CA ASN A 158 1.43 4.08 -22.59
C ASN A 158 1.81 2.95 -23.56
N LYS A 159 0.80 2.37 -24.21
CA LYS A 159 1.00 1.25 -25.16
C LYS A 159 1.94 1.63 -26.33
N ALA A 160 1.92 2.87 -26.76
CA ALA A 160 2.84 3.30 -27.85
C ALA A 160 4.29 3.26 -27.38
N TYR A 161 4.56 3.70 -26.15
CA TYR A 161 5.88 3.61 -25.54
C TYR A 161 6.28 2.15 -25.30
N GLU A 162 5.36 1.30 -24.80
CA GLU A 162 5.59 -0.13 -24.62
C GLU A 162 5.96 -0.80 -25.96
N MET A 163 5.19 -0.57 -27.01
CA MET A 163 5.47 -1.15 -28.34
C MET A 163 6.81 -0.67 -28.94
N ALA A 164 7.23 0.56 -28.64
CA ALA A 164 8.52 1.08 -29.13
C ALA A 164 9.72 0.42 -28.43
N TYR A 165 9.60 0.08 -27.15
CA TYR A 165 10.69 -0.48 -26.35
C TYR A 165 10.56 -1.97 -26.08
N ASP A 166 9.36 -2.54 -26.24
CA ASP A 166 9.07 -3.96 -26.08
C ASP A 166 8.09 -4.43 -27.16
N PRO A 167 8.55 -4.50 -28.43
CA PRO A 167 7.69 -4.88 -29.56
C PRO A 167 7.15 -6.32 -29.42
N THR A 168 7.78 -7.15 -28.60
CA THR A 168 7.36 -8.53 -28.35
C THR A 168 6.34 -8.66 -27.22
N SER A 169 5.98 -7.55 -26.56
CA SER A 169 5.06 -7.50 -25.41
C SER A 169 5.47 -8.46 -24.25
N GLN A 170 6.77 -8.62 -24.04
CA GLN A 170 7.31 -9.49 -22.98
C GLN A 170 7.30 -8.83 -21.59
N GLY A 171 6.66 -7.67 -21.44
CA GLY A 171 6.61 -6.93 -20.17
C GLY A 171 7.96 -6.37 -19.75
N LEU A 172 8.82 -6.01 -20.70
CA LEU A 172 10.16 -5.45 -20.44
C LEU A 172 10.10 -4.02 -19.92
N VAL A 173 9.05 -3.28 -20.30
CA VAL A 173 8.88 -1.89 -19.87
C VAL A 173 8.45 -1.83 -18.41
N LYS A 174 9.24 -1.12 -17.60
CA LYS A 174 8.92 -0.81 -16.21
C LYS A 174 8.50 0.65 -16.10
N TYR A 175 7.33 0.90 -15.52
CA TYR A 175 6.88 2.25 -15.20
C TYR A 175 7.51 2.74 -13.90
N ASP A 176 7.81 4.03 -13.84
CA ASP A 176 8.12 4.71 -12.60
C ASP A 176 6.81 5.12 -11.92
N PHE A 177 6.50 4.47 -10.81
CA PHE A 177 5.30 4.72 -10.02
C PHE A 177 5.61 5.61 -8.83
N ASN A 178 4.73 6.57 -8.58
CA ASN A 178 4.69 7.28 -7.32
C ASN A 178 3.92 6.44 -6.28
N PHE A 179 4.54 6.12 -5.16
CA PHE A 179 3.93 5.34 -4.07
C PHE A 179 3.38 6.21 -2.93
N GLY A 180 3.30 7.52 -3.13
CA GLY A 180 2.90 8.48 -2.11
C GLY A 180 4.07 8.95 -1.24
N GLN A 181 3.89 10.09 -0.59
CA GLN A 181 4.89 10.68 0.30
C GLN A 181 4.23 11.15 1.59
N ARG A 182 4.90 10.90 2.72
CA ARG A 182 4.36 11.27 4.04
C ARG A 182 4.50 12.77 4.33
N GLU A 183 5.58 13.40 3.88
CA GLU A 183 5.90 14.80 4.16
C GLU A 183 5.10 15.78 3.30
N GLN A 184 4.87 15.43 2.05
CA GLN A 184 4.18 16.28 1.09
C GLN A 184 3.17 15.49 0.28
N ALA A 185 1.99 16.07 0.04
CA ALA A 185 1.11 15.58 -1.00
C ALA A 185 1.78 15.90 -2.35
N LYS A 186 2.38 14.91 -3.01
CA LYS A 186 2.67 15.03 -4.44
C LYS A 186 1.35 14.84 -5.16
N PHE A 187 0.89 15.89 -5.81
CA PHE A 187 -0.44 16.02 -6.43
C PHE A 187 -0.67 15.18 -7.69
N SER A 188 -0.23 13.93 -7.71
CA SER A 188 -0.71 12.99 -8.72
C SER A 188 -2.12 12.46 -8.42
N PHE A 189 -2.57 12.57 -7.17
CA PHE A 189 -3.91 12.22 -6.74
C PHE A 189 -4.57 13.41 -6.02
N ASN A 190 -5.43 14.14 -6.74
CA ASN A 190 -6.19 15.29 -6.22
C ASN A 190 -7.70 15.06 -6.34
N THR A 191 -8.12 13.81 -6.29
CA THR A 191 -9.54 13.46 -6.42
C THR A 191 -10.15 13.25 -5.05
N PRO A 192 -11.29 13.88 -4.73
CA PRO A 192 -11.96 13.68 -3.45
C PRO A 192 -12.32 12.21 -3.21
N LEU A 193 -12.10 11.76 -1.99
CA LEU A 193 -12.52 10.45 -1.53
C LEU A 193 -13.76 10.54 -0.67
N SER A 194 -14.59 9.48 -0.74
CA SER A 194 -15.67 9.21 0.20
C SER A 194 -15.51 7.81 0.77
N PHE A 195 -16.12 7.58 1.91
CA PHE A 195 -16.02 6.32 2.63
C PHE A 195 -17.42 5.79 2.94
N SER A 196 -17.66 4.53 2.57
CA SER A 196 -18.94 3.85 2.84
C SER A 196 -18.98 3.14 4.19
N ALA A 197 -17.86 3.11 4.93
CA ALA A 197 -17.79 2.55 6.27
C ALA A 197 -17.29 3.57 7.29
N HIS A 198 -17.78 3.45 8.53
CA HIS A 198 -17.37 4.30 9.64
C HIS A 198 -15.91 4.06 10.04
N GLY A 199 -15.26 5.08 10.58
CA GLY A 199 -13.90 5.00 11.10
C GLY A 199 -12.80 5.29 10.08
N LEU A 200 -13.08 5.24 8.76
CA LEU A 200 -12.14 5.71 7.74
C LEU A 200 -12.14 7.23 7.68
N LYS A 201 -10.98 7.82 7.53
CA LYS A 201 -10.83 9.28 7.38
C LYS A 201 -9.56 9.64 6.61
N LEU A 202 -9.54 10.84 6.09
CA LEU A 202 -8.31 11.44 5.58
C LEU A 202 -7.36 11.79 6.75
N LYS A 203 -6.07 11.69 6.54
CA LYS A 203 -5.05 12.07 7.55
C LYS A 203 -5.17 13.56 7.94
N ALA A 204 -5.44 14.41 6.95
CA ALA A 204 -5.71 15.84 7.12
C ALA A 204 -6.58 16.35 5.96
N LYS A 205 -7.19 17.54 6.14
CA LYS A 205 -8.11 18.13 5.13
C LYS A 205 -7.49 18.33 3.75
N ASN A 206 -6.18 18.55 3.66
CA ASN A 206 -5.44 18.75 2.42
C ASN A 206 -4.66 17.50 1.95
N ARG A 207 -4.89 16.32 2.56
CA ARG A 207 -4.25 15.06 2.23
C ARG A 207 -5.28 14.07 1.67
N PHE A 208 -5.81 14.38 0.48
CA PHE A 208 -6.73 13.49 -0.25
C PHE A 208 -6.08 12.16 -0.63
N ASP A 209 -4.76 12.13 -0.67
CA ASP A 209 -3.91 10.98 -0.99
C ASP A 209 -3.67 10.05 0.21
N TRP A 210 -4.10 10.42 1.43
CA TRP A 210 -3.76 9.66 2.63
C TRP A 210 -4.99 9.29 3.45
N VAL A 211 -5.36 8.00 3.37
CA VAL A 211 -6.44 7.41 4.15
C VAL A 211 -5.89 6.78 5.42
N VAL A 212 -6.59 6.96 6.53
CA VAL A 212 -6.32 6.31 7.81
C VAL A 212 -7.54 5.48 8.19
N ALA A 213 -7.33 4.18 8.37
CA ALA A 213 -8.37 3.21 8.72
C ALA A 213 -8.09 2.58 10.09
N PRO A 214 -9.12 2.27 10.89
CA PRO A 214 -8.96 1.42 12.05
C PRO A 214 -8.53 0.01 11.62
N THR A 215 -7.84 -0.71 12.48
CA THR A 215 -7.41 -2.09 12.19
C THR A 215 -8.53 -3.12 12.29
N LYS A 216 -9.68 -2.73 12.82
CA LYS A 216 -10.94 -3.47 12.77
C LYS A 216 -12.06 -2.51 12.40
N LEU A 217 -12.83 -2.84 11.37
CA LEU A 217 -14.08 -2.13 11.08
C LEU A 217 -15.21 -2.82 11.84
N THR A 218 -15.89 -2.05 12.70
CA THR A 218 -17.19 -2.46 13.20
C THR A 218 -18.20 -2.21 12.07
N LEU A 219 -18.61 -3.27 11.41
CA LEU A 219 -19.78 -3.22 10.53
C LEU A 219 -20.99 -3.08 11.47
N GLU A 220 -21.46 -1.87 11.71
CA GLU A 220 -22.80 -1.68 12.27
C GLU A 220 -23.79 -2.24 11.25
N THR A 221 -24.24 -3.43 11.51
CA THR A 221 -25.35 -4.03 10.80
C THR A 221 -26.55 -3.11 11.07
N SER A 222 -27.02 -2.41 10.03
CA SER A 222 -28.22 -1.60 10.05
C SER A 222 -29.48 -2.50 10.15
N VAL A 223 -29.57 -3.26 11.23
CA VAL A 223 -30.70 -4.14 11.57
C VAL A 223 -31.19 -3.83 12.97
N GLU A 224 -31.38 -2.55 13.27
CA GLU A 224 -32.09 -2.22 14.53
C GLU A 224 -32.89 -0.94 14.35
N LYS A 225 -33.89 -0.99 13.47
CA LYS A 225 -34.95 0.03 13.47
C LYS A 225 -36.23 -0.49 12.81
N GLU A 226 -36.66 -1.70 13.16
CA GLU A 226 -38.03 -2.10 12.83
C GLU A 226 -38.54 -3.19 13.78
N THR A 227 -38.70 -2.85 15.05
CA THR A 227 -39.63 -3.55 15.94
C THR A 227 -39.78 -2.71 17.21
N LEU A 228 -40.67 -1.78 17.22
CA LEU A 228 -41.40 -1.34 18.41
C LEU A 228 -42.59 -0.46 17.95
N SER A 229 -43.66 -1.09 17.57
CA SER A 229 -44.99 -0.49 17.66
C SER A 229 -45.97 -1.53 18.13
N PRO A 230 -46.24 -1.64 19.41
CA PRO A 230 -47.40 -2.37 19.86
C PRO A 230 -48.63 -1.44 19.71
N SER A 231 -49.42 -1.69 18.69
CA SER A 231 -50.77 -1.16 18.58
C SER A 231 -51.65 -1.85 19.59
N ASN A 232 -51.81 -1.28 20.77
CA ASN A 232 -52.90 -1.57 21.69
C ASN A 232 -53.99 -0.51 21.41
N ARG A 233 -54.97 -0.85 20.56
CA ARG A 233 -56.31 -0.25 20.57
C ARG A 233 -57.21 -1.15 21.38
N GLU A 234 -57.37 -0.81 22.64
CA GLU A 234 -58.41 -1.31 23.50
C GLU A 234 -59.73 -0.62 23.12
N SER A 235 -60.66 -1.39 22.55
CA SER A 235 -62.01 -0.95 22.23
C SER A 235 -62.87 -1.08 23.48
N THR A 236 -63.31 0.06 24.04
CA THR A 236 -64.33 0.13 25.10
C THR A 236 -65.69 0.06 24.48
N PRO A 237 -66.62 -0.81 24.91
CA PRO A 237 -67.97 -0.83 24.44
C PRO A 237 -68.82 0.23 25.16
N SER A 238 -69.47 1.08 24.40
CA SER A 238 -70.50 2.04 24.83
C SER A 238 -71.76 1.29 25.25
N GLN A 239 -72.15 1.40 26.52
CA GLN A 239 -73.51 1.07 26.96
C GLN A 239 -74.39 2.31 26.80
N ARG A 240 -75.50 2.12 26.12
CA ARG A 240 -76.66 3.00 26.09
C ARG A 240 -77.54 2.71 27.31
N ASN A 241 -78.00 3.80 27.94
CA ASN A 241 -79.33 3.97 28.43
C ASN A 241 -79.78 5.39 28.08
#